data_aa645546925c8af1ca9d9ea1dfef1a6e
#
_entry.id   aa645546925c8af1ca9d9ea1dfef1a6e
#
_cell.length_a   1.000
_cell.length_b   1.000
_cell.length_c   1.000
_cell.angle_alpha   90.00
_cell.angle_beta   90.00
_cell.angle_gamma   90.00
#
_symmetry.space_group_name_H-M   'P 1'
#
loop_
_entity.id
_entity.type
_entity.pdbx_description
1 polymer ?
#
loop_
_entity_poly.entity_id
_entity_poly.type
_entity_poly.pdbx_seq_one_letter_code
_entity_poly.pdbx_strand_id
1 'polypeptide(L)'
;MPRIICFLNLQEWAEIMIRRYRLGALHSHSAKSPNYGDISRWLTLATSLVMAGLLISVSVYAGEIQVENAWTRATMPGQDTAGVDLTVTSKQAATLVGVSSPACKSIELHSMTMPRDGGMMKMREVETIALPAGKPVNLRASGYHLMMTGLKAPLKGDVSVPLILSIREGNKPVVKVKVMVEVKAFNAANPPQREEHTHDD
;
A
#
# COMPACT_ATOMS: atom_id res chain seq x y z
N MET A 1 -22.49 23.47 -11.47
CA MET A 1 -23.34 22.28 -11.74
C MET A 1 -22.43 21.06 -11.75
N PRO A 2 -22.44 20.21 -10.73
CA PRO A 2 -21.60 19.00 -10.70
C PRO A 2 -22.35 17.83 -11.34
N ARG A 3 -21.69 17.15 -12.28
CA ARG A 3 -22.18 15.91 -12.89
C ARG A 3 -22.02 14.76 -11.89
N ILE A 4 -23.13 14.25 -11.43
CA ILE A 4 -23.24 13.02 -10.65
C ILE A 4 -23.03 11.86 -11.63
N ILE A 5 -21.90 11.16 -11.54
CA ILE A 5 -21.66 9.89 -12.24
C ILE A 5 -22.26 8.80 -11.34
N CYS A 6 -23.44 8.33 -11.74
CA CYS A 6 -24.13 7.22 -11.10
C CYS A 6 -23.39 5.91 -11.44
N PHE A 7 -22.80 5.25 -10.46
CA PHE A 7 -22.28 3.89 -10.58
C PHE A 7 -23.47 2.93 -10.65
N LEU A 8 -23.83 2.49 -11.85
CA LEU A 8 -24.79 1.42 -12.06
C LEU A 8 -24.18 0.09 -11.61
N ASN A 9 -24.87 -0.59 -10.71
CA ASN A 9 -24.52 -1.85 -10.10
C ASN A 9 -24.55 -3.00 -11.13
N LEU A 10 -23.65 -3.98 -10.99
CA LEU A 10 -23.51 -5.13 -11.90
C LEU A 10 -24.81 -5.92 -12.14
N GLN A 11 -25.78 -5.85 -11.21
CA GLN A 11 -27.08 -6.50 -11.33
C GLN A 11 -27.98 -5.86 -12.39
N GLU A 12 -27.90 -4.55 -12.62
CA GLU A 12 -28.72 -3.88 -13.63
C GLU A 12 -28.28 -4.23 -15.07
N TRP A 13 -27.01 -4.54 -15.28
CA TRP A 13 -26.52 -4.99 -16.59
C TRP A 13 -27.02 -6.39 -16.95
N ALA A 14 -27.23 -7.27 -15.98
CA ALA A 14 -27.77 -8.59 -16.21
C ALA A 14 -29.24 -8.55 -16.70
N GLU A 15 -30.07 -7.69 -16.12
CA GLU A 15 -31.48 -7.52 -16.52
C GLU A 15 -31.63 -6.93 -17.94
N ILE A 16 -30.77 -6.00 -18.32
CA ILE A 16 -30.77 -5.39 -19.66
C ILE A 16 -30.40 -6.42 -20.74
N MET A 17 -29.43 -7.30 -20.46
CA MET A 17 -29.04 -8.37 -21.36
C MET A 17 -30.14 -9.42 -21.56
N ILE A 18 -30.82 -9.83 -20.47
CA ILE A 18 -31.92 -10.81 -20.53
C ILE A 18 -33.12 -10.28 -21.32
N ARG A 19 -33.44 -8.99 -21.20
CA ARG A 19 -34.53 -8.35 -21.95
C ARG A 19 -34.25 -8.25 -23.47
N ARG A 20 -33.02 -8.07 -23.88
CA ARG A 20 -32.64 -8.02 -25.30
C ARG A 20 -32.69 -9.38 -25.97
N TYR A 21 -32.41 -10.46 -25.27
CA TYR A 21 -32.51 -11.82 -25.81
C TYR A 21 -33.94 -12.32 -25.96
N ARG A 22 -34.95 -11.76 -25.23
CA ARG A 22 -36.33 -12.23 -25.28
C ARG A 22 -37.17 -11.64 -26.43
N LEU A 23 -36.70 -10.59 -27.07
CA LEU A 23 -37.44 -9.89 -28.16
C LEU A 23 -37.01 -10.31 -29.58
N GLY A 24 -36.02 -11.21 -29.72
CA GLY A 24 -35.54 -11.69 -31.04
C GLY A 24 -36.16 -13.02 -31.53
N ALA A 25 -37.07 -13.65 -30.79
CA ALA A 25 -37.51 -15.04 -31.06
C ALA A 25 -38.88 -15.17 -31.76
N LEU A 26 -39.33 -14.17 -32.52
CA LEU A 26 -40.54 -14.29 -33.32
C LEU A 26 -40.31 -13.83 -34.76
N HIS A 27 -39.45 -14.57 -35.49
CA HIS A 27 -39.51 -14.62 -36.96
C HIS A 27 -39.17 -16.05 -37.36
N SER A 28 -40.26 -16.81 -37.64
CA SER A 28 -40.16 -18.17 -38.20
C SER A 28 -39.82 -18.04 -39.69
N HIS A 29 -38.53 -18.14 -40.01
CA HIS A 29 -38.09 -18.55 -41.34
C HIS A 29 -37.76 -20.01 -41.31
N SER A 30 -38.51 -20.81 -42.14
CA SER A 30 -38.24 -22.20 -42.47
C SER A 30 -36.79 -22.36 -42.95
N ALA A 31 -35.89 -22.72 -42.07
CA ALA A 31 -34.51 -23.02 -42.36
C ALA A 31 -34.32 -24.54 -42.29
N LYS A 32 -33.93 -25.10 -43.44
CA LYS A 32 -33.43 -26.46 -43.68
C LYS A 32 -32.54 -26.89 -42.49
N SER A 33 -32.87 -28.03 -41.87
CA SER A 33 -32.15 -28.58 -40.69
C SER A 33 -30.65 -28.67 -40.95
N PRO A 34 -29.81 -28.06 -40.12
CA PRO A 34 -28.38 -28.21 -40.25
C PRO A 34 -27.98 -29.63 -39.88
N ASN A 35 -27.04 -30.19 -40.65
CA ASN A 35 -26.48 -31.54 -40.45
C ASN A 35 -25.89 -31.65 -39.05
N TYR A 36 -26.36 -32.58 -38.23
CA TYR A 36 -26.00 -32.74 -36.81
C TYR A 36 -24.51 -32.97 -36.56
N GLY A 37 -23.72 -33.29 -37.59
CA GLY A 37 -22.27 -33.47 -37.54
C GLY A 37 -21.46 -32.17 -37.43
N ASP A 38 -22.03 -31.03 -37.87
CA ASP A 38 -21.28 -29.75 -37.83
C ASP A 38 -21.41 -29.02 -36.51
N ILE A 39 -22.54 -29.19 -35.82
CA ILE A 39 -22.80 -28.50 -34.54
C ILE A 39 -21.84 -28.99 -33.45
N SER A 40 -21.49 -30.28 -33.43
CA SER A 40 -20.56 -30.84 -32.46
C SER A 40 -19.15 -30.26 -32.57
N ARG A 41 -18.69 -30.02 -33.84
CA ARG A 41 -17.36 -29.41 -34.08
C ARG A 41 -17.29 -27.96 -33.69
N TRP A 42 -18.36 -27.19 -33.85
CA TRP A 42 -18.44 -25.79 -33.41
C TRP A 42 -18.53 -25.67 -31.89
N LEU A 43 -19.28 -26.57 -31.23
CA LEU A 43 -19.38 -26.62 -29.78
C LEU A 43 -18.04 -26.98 -29.11
N THR A 44 -17.29 -27.92 -29.66
CA THR A 44 -15.96 -28.29 -29.14
C THR A 44 -14.91 -27.18 -29.35
N LEU A 45 -14.97 -26.46 -30.47
CA LEU A 45 -14.10 -25.30 -30.70
C LEU A 45 -14.44 -24.11 -29.77
N ALA A 46 -15.73 -23.86 -29.56
CA ALA A 46 -16.18 -22.79 -28.66
C ALA A 46 -15.81 -23.06 -27.18
N THR A 47 -15.96 -24.31 -26.71
CA THR A 47 -15.55 -24.69 -25.34
C THR A 47 -14.05 -24.66 -25.15
N SER A 48 -13.26 -25.02 -26.18
CA SER A 48 -11.80 -24.94 -26.14
C SER A 48 -11.30 -23.47 -26.04
N LEU A 49 -11.96 -22.53 -26.72
CA LEU A 49 -11.62 -21.13 -26.70
C LEU A 49 -11.94 -20.48 -25.33
N VAL A 50 -13.06 -20.88 -24.71
CA VAL A 50 -13.46 -20.39 -23.38
C VAL A 50 -12.51 -20.92 -22.29
N MET A 51 -12.09 -22.18 -22.37
CA MET A 51 -11.12 -22.77 -21.44
C MET A 51 -9.72 -22.17 -21.60
N ALA A 52 -9.30 -21.81 -22.82
CA ALA A 52 -8.03 -21.11 -23.03
C ALA A 52 -8.04 -19.67 -22.47
N GLY A 53 -9.18 -19.01 -22.46
CA GLY A 53 -9.36 -17.67 -21.87
C GLY A 53 -9.32 -17.63 -20.33
N LEU A 54 -9.63 -18.74 -19.65
CA LEU A 54 -9.62 -18.82 -18.18
C LEU A 54 -8.20 -18.99 -17.58
N LEU A 55 -7.20 -19.28 -18.42
CA LEU A 55 -5.79 -19.40 -18.02
C LEU A 55 -5.03 -18.06 -18.09
N ILE A 56 -5.70 -16.93 -18.27
CA ILE A 56 -5.10 -15.64 -18.01
C ILE A 56 -4.90 -15.57 -16.50
N SER A 57 -3.74 -16.08 -16.08
CA SER A 57 -3.25 -15.96 -14.71
C SER A 57 -3.26 -14.50 -14.37
N VAL A 58 -4.21 -14.09 -13.52
CA VAL A 58 -4.11 -12.83 -12.81
C VAL A 58 -2.80 -12.95 -12.02
N SER A 59 -1.73 -12.35 -12.53
CA SER A 59 -0.51 -12.18 -11.78
C SER A 59 -0.90 -11.32 -10.58
N VAL A 60 -1.21 -11.99 -9.47
CA VAL A 60 -1.27 -11.34 -8.16
C VAL A 60 0.15 -10.78 -8.00
N TYR A 61 0.28 -9.49 -8.16
CA TYR A 61 1.46 -8.75 -7.75
C TYR A 61 1.56 -8.90 -6.22
N ALA A 62 2.12 -10.03 -5.78
CA ALA A 62 2.57 -10.22 -4.42
C ALA A 62 3.64 -9.14 -4.20
N GLY A 63 3.31 -8.17 -3.37
CA GLY A 63 3.94 -6.87 -3.26
C GLY A 63 5.44 -6.85 -3.50
N GLU A 64 5.85 -6.08 -4.48
CA GLU A 64 7.27 -5.78 -4.71
C GLU A 64 7.90 -5.06 -3.51
N ILE A 65 7.05 -4.55 -2.60
CA ILE A 65 7.44 -3.79 -1.41
C ILE A 65 6.91 -4.50 -0.17
N GLN A 66 7.81 -4.83 0.73
CA GLN A 66 7.52 -5.42 2.05
C GLN A 66 7.80 -4.38 3.14
N VAL A 67 6.92 -4.30 4.13
CA VAL A 67 7.10 -3.43 5.30
C VAL A 67 6.96 -4.27 6.55
N GLU A 68 7.97 -4.21 7.39
CA GLU A 68 8.08 -5.00 8.61
C GLU A 68 8.37 -4.12 9.81
N ASN A 69 8.07 -4.64 11.01
CA ASN A 69 8.39 -3.99 12.27
C ASN A 69 7.90 -2.53 12.35
N ALA A 70 6.70 -2.27 11.82
CA ALA A 70 6.11 -0.94 11.88
C ALA A 70 5.51 -0.68 13.26
N TRP A 71 6.11 0.22 14.02
CA TRP A 71 5.65 0.56 15.37
C TRP A 71 5.90 2.04 15.70
N THR A 72 5.15 2.52 16.65
CA THR A 72 5.32 3.83 17.28
C THR A 72 5.11 3.69 18.79
N ARG A 73 5.46 4.70 19.55
CA ARG A 73 5.24 4.72 20.98
C ARG A 73 3.94 5.42 21.31
N ALA A 74 3.25 4.97 22.35
CA ALA A 74 2.11 5.70 22.92
C ALA A 74 2.55 7.12 23.32
N THR A 75 1.64 8.08 23.19
CA THR A 75 1.93 9.49 23.50
C THR A 75 1.34 9.89 24.85
N MET A 76 2.02 10.83 25.51
CA MET A 76 1.51 11.45 26.73
C MET A 76 0.37 12.43 26.42
N PRO A 77 -0.52 12.70 27.37
CA PRO A 77 -1.53 13.76 27.21
C PRO A 77 -0.88 15.11 26.87
N GLY A 78 -1.38 15.76 25.82
CA GLY A 78 -0.83 17.02 25.32
C GLY A 78 0.35 16.89 24.36
N GLN A 79 0.87 15.68 24.14
CA GLN A 79 1.88 15.43 23.11
C GLN A 79 1.20 15.28 21.75
N ASP A 80 1.57 16.14 20.79
CA ASP A 80 1.01 16.19 19.45
C ASP A 80 1.92 15.61 18.36
N THR A 81 3.07 15.07 18.76
CA THR A 81 4.07 14.48 17.87
C THR A 81 4.42 13.04 18.26
N ALA A 82 4.74 12.19 17.28
CA ALA A 82 5.21 10.83 17.53
C ALA A 82 6.20 10.38 16.45
N GLY A 83 7.24 9.65 16.85
CA GLY A 83 8.16 8.99 15.92
C GLY A 83 7.63 7.64 15.50
N VAL A 84 7.78 7.29 14.23
CA VAL A 84 7.43 5.97 13.69
C VAL A 84 8.70 5.27 13.19
N ASP A 85 8.87 4.04 13.63
CA ASP A 85 9.94 3.14 13.17
C ASP A 85 9.36 2.04 12.29
N LEU A 86 10.02 1.74 11.18
CA LEU A 86 9.68 0.63 10.32
C LEU A 86 10.86 0.21 9.44
N THR A 87 10.77 -0.99 8.89
CA THR A 87 11.72 -1.52 7.91
C THR A 87 11.02 -1.69 6.58
N VAL A 88 11.59 -1.15 5.51
CA VAL A 88 11.05 -1.28 4.14
C VAL A 88 12.04 -2.07 3.30
N THR A 89 11.53 -3.08 2.59
CA THR A 89 12.29 -3.84 1.59
C THR A 89 11.57 -3.72 0.25
N SER A 90 12.28 -3.25 -0.77
CA SER A 90 11.79 -3.23 -2.15
C SER A 90 12.59 -4.21 -3.00
N LYS A 91 11.92 -5.01 -3.84
CA LYS A 91 12.59 -5.93 -4.77
C LYS A 91 13.40 -5.20 -5.84
N GLN A 92 12.94 -4.03 -6.25
CA GLN A 92 13.62 -3.15 -7.20
C GLN A 92 14.08 -1.88 -6.50
N ALA A 93 15.04 -1.18 -7.11
CA ALA A 93 15.44 0.13 -6.61
C ALA A 93 14.27 1.09 -6.63
N ALA A 94 13.95 1.65 -5.48
CA ALA A 94 12.79 2.52 -5.27
C ALA A 94 13.16 3.72 -4.39
N THR A 95 12.23 4.63 -4.26
CA THR A 95 12.38 5.83 -3.43
C THR A 95 11.09 6.06 -2.65
N LEU A 96 11.18 6.19 -1.34
CA LEU A 96 10.10 6.66 -0.49
C LEU A 96 9.98 8.17 -0.70
N VAL A 97 8.88 8.61 -1.30
CA VAL A 97 8.65 10.01 -1.70
C VAL A 97 7.65 10.74 -0.81
N GLY A 98 7.07 10.03 0.16
CA GLY A 98 6.18 10.64 1.14
C GLY A 98 5.46 9.63 2.00
N VAL A 99 4.94 10.10 3.10
CA VAL A 99 4.18 9.31 4.07
C VAL A 99 2.99 10.13 4.54
N SER A 100 1.87 9.47 4.77
CA SER A 100 0.66 10.12 5.31
C SER A 100 -0.11 9.19 6.24
N SER A 101 -0.88 9.78 7.15
CA SER A 101 -1.78 9.04 8.05
C SER A 101 -3.03 9.87 8.33
N PRO A 102 -4.21 9.26 8.45
CA PRO A 102 -5.41 9.95 8.90
C PRO A 102 -5.35 10.37 10.39
N ALA A 103 -4.42 9.80 11.18
CA ALA A 103 -4.29 10.05 12.61
C ALA A 103 -3.56 11.36 12.95
N CYS A 104 -2.86 11.97 11.98
CA CYS A 104 -2.10 13.21 12.19
C CYS A 104 -2.35 14.21 11.06
N LYS A 105 -1.81 15.41 11.21
CA LYS A 105 -1.90 16.47 10.22
C LYS A 105 -0.87 16.27 9.10
N SER A 106 0.37 15.93 9.45
CA SER A 106 1.46 15.69 8.52
C SER A 106 2.44 14.64 9.05
N ILE A 107 3.24 14.07 8.15
CA ILE A 107 4.38 13.22 8.48
C ILE A 107 5.58 13.73 7.71
N GLU A 108 6.63 14.02 8.43
CA GLU A 108 7.89 14.54 7.89
C GLU A 108 8.95 13.43 7.91
N LEU A 109 9.75 13.42 6.85
CA LEU A 109 10.89 12.54 6.71
C LEU A 109 12.13 13.32 7.21
N HIS A 110 12.79 12.82 8.24
CA HIS A 110 13.97 13.44 8.81
C HIS A 110 15.20 12.54 8.65
N SER A 111 16.36 13.12 8.43
CA SER A 111 17.64 12.44 8.52
C SER A 111 18.46 13.00 9.67
N MET A 112 19.13 12.09 10.38
CA MET A 112 20.09 12.41 11.42
C MET A 112 21.49 12.38 10.83
N THR A 113 22.18 13.49 10.82
CA THR A 113 23.56 13.57 10.29
C THR A 113 24.48 14.01 11.41
N MET A 114 25.55 13.22 11.62
CA MET A 114 26.63 13.63 12.49
C MET A 114 27.61 14.47 11.67
N PRO A 115 27.88 15.71 12.10
CA PRO A 115 28.90 16.51 11.43
C PRO A 115 30.28 15.86 11.58
N ARG A 116 31.12 15.95 10.56
CA ARG A 116 32.48 15.35 10.54
C ARG A 116 33.44 15.96 11.56
N ASP A 117 33.12 17.11 12.09
CA ASP A 117 33.87 17.89 13.07
C ASP A 117 33.50 17.61 14.52
N GLY A 118 32.73 16.52 14.76
CA GLY A 118 32.33 16.13 16.12
C GLY A 118 31.28 17.04 16.76
N GLY A 119 30.61 17.88 15.96
CA GLY A 119 29.51 18.71 16.40
C GLY A 119 28.27 17.93 16.79
N MET A 120 27.28 18.61 17.39
CA MET A 120 26.00 18.01 17.77
C MET A 120 25.26 17.44 16.56
N MET A 121 24.61 16.28 16.75
CA MET A 121 23.73 15.67 15.75
C MET A 121 22.70 16.70 15.27
N LYS A 122 22.57 16.83 13.95
CA LYS A 122 21.59 17.72 13.32
C LYS A 122 20.53 16.89 12.65
N MET A 123 19.28 17.13 13.01
CA MET A 123 18.11 16.61 12.32
C MET A 123 17.75 17.55 11.19
N ARG A 124 17.58 17.01 9.98
CA ARG A 124 17.18 17.77 8.79
C ARG A 124 16.02 17.04 8.12
N GLU A 125 15.05 17.79 7.69
CA GLU A 125 14.01 17.29 6.81
C GLU A 125 14.61 16.88 5.46
N VAL A 126 14.16 15.74 4.94
CA VAL A 126 14.52 15.22 3.63
C VAL A 126 13.25 14.92 2.84
N GLU A 127 13.27 15.21 1.55
CA GLU A 127 12.11 14.99 0.69
C GLU A 127 11.90 13.52 0.36
N THR A 128 13.00 12.75 0.32
CA THR A 128 12.95 11.36 -0.13
C THR A 128 13.98 10.48 0.59
N ILE A 129 13.70 9.18 0.66
CA ILE A 129 14.62 8.16 1.17
C ILE A 129 14.82 7.09 0.10
N ALA A 130 16.08 6.81 -0.26
CA ALA A 130 16.42 5.77 -1.21
C ALA A 130 16.20 4.37 -0.61
N LEU A 131 15.59 3.47 -1.39
CA LEU A 131 15.36 2.07 -1.06
C LEU A 131 16.12 1.20 -2.07
N PRO A 132 17.33 0.72 -1.75
CA PRO A 132 18.10 -0.14 -2.63
C PRO A 132 17.39 -1.46 -2.90
N ALA A 133 17.54 -1.99 -4.12
CA ALA A 133 16.92 -3.24 -4.53
C ALA A 133 17.33 -4.42 -3.62
N GLY A 134 16.34 -5.16 -3.14
CA GLY A 134 16.52 -6.38 -2.36
C GLY A 134 17.13 -6.19 -0.96
N LYS A 135 17.36 -4.94 -0.52
CA LYS A 135 17.97 -4.67 0.79
C LYS A 135 16.92 -4.10 1.76
N PRO A 136 16.79 -4.66 2.96
CA PRO A 136 15.97 -4.08 4.01
C PRO A 136 16.56 -2.75 4.47
N VAL A 137 15.78 -1.69 4.45
CA VAL A 137 16.11 -0.37 4.99
C VAL A 137 15.33 -0.19 6.29
N ASN A 138 15.98 -0.42 7.40
CA ASN A 138 15.46 -0.01 8.69
C ASN A 138 15.67 1.50 8.84
N LEU A 139 14.61 2.28 8.89
CA LEU A 139 14.73 3.73 8.86
C LEU A 139 15.56 4.24 10.03
N ARG A 140 15.26 3.82 11.25
CA ARG A 140 15.98 4.25 12.44
C ARG A 140 17.47 3.90 12.41
N ALA A 141 17.80 2.63 12.10
CA ALA A 141 19.19 2.20 12.02
C ALA A 141 19.97 2.88 10.89
N SER A 142 19.27 3.33 9.84
CA SER A 142 19.85 4.08 8.73
C SER A 142 19.92 5.60 8.98
N GLY A 143 19.60 6.06 10.18
CA GLY A 143 19.63 7.47 10.55
C GLY A 143 18.45 8.28 10.01
N TYR A 144 17.34 7.62 9.64
CA TYR A 144 16.11 8.30 9.22
C TYR A 144 15.03 8.16 10.28
N HIS A 145 14.18 9.18 10.38
CA HIS A 145 13.03 9.18 11.28
C HIS A 145 11.78 9.68 10.54
N LEU A 146 10.66 9.01 10.79
CA LEU A 146 9.34 9.49 10.39
C LEU A 146 8.73 10.19 11.60
N MET A 147 8.44 11.47 11.46
CA MET A 147 7.86 12.28 12.52
C MET A 147 6.41 12.62 12.18
N MET A 148 5.46 12.04 12.91
CA MET A 148 4.05 12.44 12.87
C MET A 148 3.90 13.74 13.63
N THR A 149 3.27 14.74 13.01
CA THR A 149 3.01 16.05 13.62
C THR A 149 1.53 16.40 13.56
N GLY A 150 1.04 17.07 14.60
CA GLY A 150 -0.36 17.43 14.74
C GLY A 150 -1.27 16.20 14.88
N LEU A 151 -0.97 15.35 15.85
CA LEU A 151 -1.81 14.19 16.18
C LEU A 151 -3.22 14.67 16.55
N LYS A 152 -4.23 14.04 15.94
CA LYS A 152 -5.65 14.36 16.17
C LYS A 152 -6.17 13.84 17.51
N ALA A 153 -5.51 12.81 18.05
CA ALA A 153 -5.80 12.23 19.35
C ALA A 153 -4.53 11.56 19.89
N PRO A 154 -4.38 11.43 21.23
CA PRO A 154 -3.28 10.70 21.84
C PRO A 154 -3.24 9.24 21.35
N LEU A 155 -2.05 8.77 21.02
CA LEU A 155 -1.83 7.36 20.66
C LEU A 155 -1.82 6.52 21.93
N LYS A 156 -2.77 5.60 22.03
CA LYS A 156 -2.89 4.67 23.16
C LYS A 156 -2.16 3.37 22.83
N GLY A 157 -1.57 2.71 23.82
CA GLY A 157 -0.99 1.39 23.65
C GLY A 157 -2.01 0.36 23.16
N ASP A 158 -1.54 -0.69 22.52
CA ASP A 158 -2.32 -1.84 22.03
C ASP A 158 -3.35 -1.50 20.93
N VAL A 159 -3.20 -0.36 20.27
CA VAL A 159 -3.96 0.00 19.08
C VAL A 159 -3.03 0.05 17.87
N SER A 160 -3.61 0.01 16.67
CA SER A 160 -2.86 0.17 15.42
C SER A 160 -3.33 1.43 14.69
N VAL A 161 -2.37 2.14 14.09
CA VAL A 161 -2.60 3.37 13.34
C VAL A 161 -2.28 3.12 11.86
N PRO A 162 -3.18 3.44 10.93
CA PRO A 162 -2.90 3.27 9.51
C PRO A 162 -1.91 4.31 9.02
N LEU A 163 -0.90 3.85 8.30
CA LEU A 163 0.12 4.63 7.61
C LEU A 163 0.05 4.34 6.12
N ILE A 164 0.24 5.32 5.28
CA ILE A 164 0.29 5.18 3.83
C ILE A 164 1.65 5.66 3.35
N LEU A 165 2.47 4.72 2.88
CA LEU A 165 3.76 5.00 2.27
C LEU A 165 3.55 5.26 0.77
N SER A 166 4.10 6.34 0.26
CA SER A 166 4.14 6.66 -1.17
C SER A 166 5.52 6.32 -1.70
N ILE A 167 5.61 5.29 -2.53
CA ILE A 167 6.89 4.75 -3.02
C ILE A 167 6.90 4.82 -4.55
N ARG A 168 8.03 5.25 -5.11
CA ARG A 168 8.26 5.33 -6.55
C ARG A 168 9.41 4.41 -6.95
N GLU A 169 9.16 3.54 -7.91
CA GLU A 169 10.18 2.67 -8.52
C GLU A 169 10.65 3.29 -9.85
N GLY A 170 11.84 3.87 -9.86
CA GLY A 170 12.38 4.55 -11.03
C GLY A 170 11.41 5.58 -11.60
N ASN A 171 11.03 5.44 -12.90
CA ASN A 171 10.07 6.30 -13.59
C ASN A 171 8.62 5.83 -13.53
N LYS A 172 8.32 4.78 -12.75
CA LYS A 172 6.96 4.25 -12.61
C LYS A 172 6.08 5.21 -11.79
N PRO A 173 4.74 5.08 -11.91
CA PRO A 173 3.81 5.80 -11.05
C PRO A 173 4.06 5.49 -9.57
N VAL A 174 3.73 6.44 -8.71
CA VAL A 174 3.83 6.27 -7.26
C VAL A 174 2.82 5.22 -6.80
N VAL A 175 3.32 4.21 -6.10
CA VAL A 175 2.52 3.16 -5.46
C VAL A 175 2.26 3.56 -4.01
N LYS A 176 1.02 3.41 -3.55
CA LYS A 176 0.62 3.64 -2.16
C LYS A 176 0.51 2.31 -1.42
N VAL A 177 1.35 2.14 -0.41
CA VAL A 177 1.37 0.94 0.44
C VAL A 177 0.76 1.29 1.79
N LYS A 178 -0.35 0.64 2.14
CA LYS A 178 -0.98 0.80 3.44
C LYS A 178 -0.34 -0.15 4.45
N VAL A 179 0.08 0.39 5.58
CA VAL A 179 0.72 -0.34 6.68
C VAL A 179 -0.03 -0.03 7.97
N MET A 180 -0.22 -1.04 8.82
CA MET A 180 -0.72 -0.84 10.18
C MET A 180 0.47 -0.74 11.13
N VAL A 181 0.61 0.40 11.80
CA VAL A 181 1.67 0.70 12.75
C VAL A 181 1.17 0.36 14.14
N GLU A 182 1.83 -0.56 14.82
CA GLU A 182 1.52 -0.93 16.21
C GLU A 182 1.90 0.20 17.15
N VAL A 183 0.99 0.59 18.05
CA VAL A 183 1.29 1.54 19.11
C VAL A 183 1.72 0.77 20.36
N LYS A 184 3.01 0.79 20.67
CA LYS A 184 3.53 0.14 21.89
C LYS A 184 3.25 1.00 23.10
N ALA A 185 2.73 0.39 24.15
CA ALA A 185 2.48 1.07 25.42
C ALA A 185 3.75 1.72 25.97
N PHE A 186 3.59 2.84 26.64
CA PHE A 186 4.68 3.46 27.37
C PHE A 186 5.01 2.60 28.60
N ASN A 187 6.09 1.83 28.49
CA ASN A 187 6.55 1.02 29.62
C ASN A 187 7.58 1.86 30.41
N ALA A 188 7.16 2.41 31.53
CA ALA A 188 8.02 3.19 32.41
C ALA A 188 9.22 2.36 32.96
N ALA A 189 9.12 1.03 32.91
CA ALA A 189 10.17 0.11 33.35
C ALA A 189 11.31 -0.04 32.33
N ASN A 190 11.19 0.49 31.14
CA ASN A 190 12.25 0.44 30.12
C ASN A 190 12.41 1.84 29.49
N PRO A 191 13.01 2.80 30.24
CA PRO A 191 13.36 4.09 29.67
C PRO A 191 14.31 3.84 28.49
N PRO A 192 14.36 4.73 27.47
CA PRO A 192 15.31 4.60 26.38
C PRO A 192 16.69 4.43 27.01
N GLN A 193 17.35 3.30 26.72
CA GLN A 193 18.72 3.12 27.14
C GLN A 193 19.51 4.26 26.52
N ARG A 194 19.91 5.18 27.38
CA ARG A 194 20.95 6.15 27.07
C ARG A 194 22.18 5.28 26.85
N GLU A 195 22.65 5.17 25.60
CA GLU A 195 23.93 4.56 25.33
C GLU A 195 24.96 5.37 26.13
N GLU A 196 25.37 4.84 27.27
CA GLU A 196 26.52 5.34 28.02
C GLU A 196 27.73 5.11 27.12
N HIS A 197 28.15 6.15 26.47
CA HIS A 197 29.51 6.20 25.96
C HIS A 197 30.43 6.17 27.17
N THR A 198 30.93 5.00 27.53
CA THR A 198 32.07 4.87 28.40
C THR A 198 33.25 5.50 27.67
N HIS A 199 33.59 6.69 28.09
CA HIS A 199 34.91 7.24 27.79
C HIS A 199 35.87 6.45 28.63
N ASP A 200 36.54 5.46 28.00
CA ASP A 200 37.77 4.88 28.51
C ASP A 200 38.86 5.94 28.29
N ASP A 201 39.39 6.50 29.41
CA ASP A 201 40.60 7.32 29.47
C ASP A 201 41.86 6.50 29.12
#